data_b525c48795396acde85c02bc3e16fa5f
#
_entry.id   b525c48795396acde85c02bc3e16fa5f
#
_cell.length_a   1.000
_cell.length_b   1.000
_cell.length_c   1.000
_cell.angle_alpha   90.00
_cell.angle_beta   90.00
_cell.angle_gamma   90.00
#
_symmetry.space_group_name_H-M   'P 1'
#
loop_
_entity.id
_entity.type
_entity.pdbx_description
1 polymer ?
#
loop_
_entity_poly.entity_id
_entity_poly.type
_entity_poly.pdbx_seq_one_letter_code
_entity_poly.pdbx_strand_id
1 'polypeptide(L)'
;ELNGSEKVKVLLAKALFGNPDILLLDEPTNHLDLDAIAWLEEFLINFENTVIVVSHDRYFLNKVCTQIADIDYAKIQLYAGNYDFWYESSQLIIKQMKEANKKKEEKIKELQDFIQRFSANASKSKQATSRKRALEKIELDEIKPSSRKYPYIDFRPAREIGNEVLTVEGISKTIDGVKVLDNVSFIVNHDDKIAFVGSNELATTTLFNI
;
A
#
# COMPACT_ATOMS: atom_id res chain seq x y z
N GLU A 1 24.52 -2.94 26.18
CA GLU A 1 23.84 -1.93 25.32
C GLU A 1 22.59 -2.58 24.73
N LEU A 2 21.47 -1.83 24.65
CA LEU A 2 20.23 -2.30 24.06
C LEU A 2 20.40 -2.50 22.55
N ASN A 3 19.84 -3.59 22.01
CA ASN A 3 19.75 -3.83 20.57
C ASN A 3 18.69 -2.91 19.91
N GLY A 4 18.55 -2.95 18.56
CA GLY A 4 17.63 -2.10 17.83
C GLY A 4 16.17 -2.26 18.27
N SER A 5 15.70 -3.50 18.39
CA SER A 5 14.34 -3.84 18.81
C SER A 5 14.06 -3.39 20.24
N GLU A 6 14.97 -3.63 21.17
CA GLU A 6 14.84 -3.19 22.57
C GLU A 6 14.77 -1.66 22.70
N LYS A 7 15.55 -0.91 21.90
CA LYS A 7 15.49 0.55 21.86
C LYS A 7 14.12 1.05 21.43
N VAL A 8 13.52 0.43 20.39
CA VAL A 8 12.18 0.78 19.91
C VAL A 8 11.13 0.49 20.98
N LYS A 9 11.21 -0.66 21.66
CA LYS A 9 10.30 -1.00 22.78
C LYS A 9 10.38 0.04 23.91
N VAL A 10 11.58 0.50 24.27
CA VAL A 10 11.77 1.54 25.29
C VAL A 10 11.21 2.90 24.86
N LEU A 11 11.44 3.29 23.59
CA LEU A 11 10.87 4.53 23.04
C LEU A 11 9.34 4.49 23.01
N LEU A 12 8.78 3.35 22.63
CA LEU A 12 7.33 3.13 22.63
C LEU A 12 6.77 3.23 24.06
N ALA A 13 7.37 2.52 25.02
CA ALA A 13 6.97 2.61 26.43
C ALA A 13 7.03 4.05 26.96
N LYS A 14 8.05 4.83 26.57
CA LYS A 14 8.16 6.25 26.91
C LYS A 14 7.02 7.08 26.28
N ALA A 15 6.66 6.84 25.03
CA ALA A 15 5.58 7.57 24.36
C ALA A 15 4.20 7.27 24.97
N LEU A 16 3.99 6.06 25.46
CA LEU A 16 2.74 5.60 26.08
C LEU A 16 2.64 5.95 27.58
N PHE A 17 3.76 6.32 28.19
CA PHE A 17 3.80 6.61 29.60
C PHE A 17 2.98 7.86 29.93
N GLY A 18 2.12 7.77 30.98
CA GLY A 18 1.31 8.89 31.45
C GLY A 18 -0.02 9.08 30.74
N ASN A 19 -0.46 8.12 29.91
CA ASN A 19 -1.74 8.14 29.21
C ASN A 19 -1.96 9.44 28.41
N PRO A 20 -1.18 9.68 27.35
CA PRO A 20 -1.24 10.94 26.60
C PRO A 20 -2.60 11.14 25.92
N ASP A 21 -3.06 12.39 25.81
CA ASP A 21 -4.31 12.73 25.10
C ASP A 21 -4.20 12.51 23.58
N ILE A 22 -2.99 12.67 23.03
CA ILE A 22 -2.70 12.47 21.60
C ILE A 22 -1.40 11.68 21.48
N LEU A 23 -1.47 10.59 20.72
CA LEU A 23 -0.34 9.73 20.42
C LEU A 23 0.00 9.83 18.93
N LEU A 24 1.24 10.20 18.62
CA LEU A 24 1.75 10.26 17.26
C LEU A 24 2.78 9.15 17.07
N LEU A 25 2.51 8.24 16.13
CA LEU A 25 3.37 7.09 15.84
C LEU A 25 3.77 7.11 14.36
N ASP A 26 5.08 7.05 14.11
CA ASP A 26 5.65 6.96 12.78
C ASP A 26 6.35 5.61 12.62
N GLU A 27 5.84 4.77 11.72
CA GLU A 27 6.30 3.40 11.45
C GLU A 27 6.52 2.56 12.73
N PRO A 28 5.53 2.46 13.64
CA PRO A 28 5.74 1.88 14.96
C PRO A 28 5.99 0.38 14.96
N THR A 29 5.66 -0.32 13.88
CA THR A 29 5.88 -1.76 13.72
C THR A 29 7.32 -2.10 13.28
N ASN A 30 8.10 -1.13 12.82
CA ASN A 30 9.46 -1.36 12.38
C ASN A 30 10.34 -1.81 13.56
N HIS A 31 11.13 -2.85 13.31
CA HIS A 31 12.04 -3.46 14.29
C HIS A 31 11.36 -4.08 15.53
N LEU A 32 10.04 -4.27 15.52
CA LEU A 32 9.33 -5.03 16.53
C LEU A 32 9.19 -6.49 16.09
N ASP A 33 9.27 -7.41 17.05
CA ASP A 33 8.89 -8.79 16.85
C ASP A 33 7.35 -8.94 16.80
N LEU A 34 6.89 -10.10 16.33
CA LEU A 34 5.45 -10.34 16.15
C LEU A 34 4.65 -10.21 17.45
N ASP A 35 5.23 -10.61 18.58
CA ASP A 35 4.58 -10.52 19.89
C ASP A 35 4.42 -9.07 20.32
N ALA A 36 5.43 -8.23 20.10
CA ALA A 36 5.38 -6.81 20.41
C ALA A 36 4.40 -6.07 19.47
N ILE A 37 4.32 -6.45 18.19
CA ILE A 37 3.32 -5.90 17.26
C ILE A 37 1.91 -6.27 17.74
N ALA A 38 1.66 -7.53 18.07
CA ALA A 38 0.36 -7.99 18.55
C ALA A 38 -0.05 -7.25 19.83
N TRP A 39 0.87 -7.06 20.78
CA TRP A 39 0.65 -6.26 21.97
C TRP A 39 0.31 -4.80 21.65
N LEU A 40 1.06 -4.18 20.72
CA LEU A 40 0.82 -2.79 20.31
C LEU A 40 -0.56 -2.63 19.66
N GLU A 41 -0.94 -3.56 18.80
CA GLU A 41 -2.27 -3.56 18.18
C GLU A 41 -3.36 -3.59 19.24
N GLU A 42 -3.29 -4.52 20.20
CA GLU A 42 -4.27 -4.65 21.28
C GLU A 42 -4.31 -3.40 22.15
N PHE A 43 -3.14 -2.83 22.47
CA PHE A 43 -3.04 -1.58 23.23
C PHE A 43 -3.76 -0.44 22.49
N LEU A 44 -3.48 -0.25 21.18
CA LEU A 44 -4.04 0.86 20.42
C LEU A 44 -5.54 0.70 20.14
N ILE A 45 -6.04 -0.53 19.99
CA ILE A 45 -7.49 -0.79 19.86
C ILE A 45 -8.24 -0.36 21.12
N ASN A 46 -7.64 -0.58 22.29
CA ASN A 46 -8.23 -0.24 23.59
C ASN A 46 -7.88 1.18 24.09
N PHE A 47 -7.08 1.92 23.33
CA PHE A 47 -6.67 3.27 23.71
C PHE A 47 -7.80 4.25 23.48
N GLU A 48 -8.27 4.91 24.55
CA GLU A 48 -9.46 5.78 24.54
C GLU A 48 -9.22 7.15 23.89
N ASN A 49 -7.95 7.58 23.81
CA ASN A 49 -7.59 8.89 23.28
C ASN A 49 -7.23 8.85 21.79
N THR A 50 -6.84 10.00 21.23
CA THR A 50 -6.55 10.13 19.79
C THR A 50 -5.20 9.54 19.44
N VAL A 51 -5.18 8.66 18.41
CA VAL A 51 -3.94 8.10 17.82
C VAL A 51 -3.84 8.53 16.36
N ILE A 52 -2.69 9.02 15.97
CA ILE A 52 -2.33 9.29 14.59
C ILE A 52 -1.13 8.40 14.25
N VAL A 53 -1.32 7.51 13.28
CA VAL A 53 -0.31 6.54 12.86
C VAL A 53 0.07 6.78 11.41
N VAL A 54 1.37 6.77 11.11
CA VAL A 54 1.91 6.63 9.77
C VAL A 54 2.53 5.23 9.68
N SER A 55 2.10 4.41 8.74
CA SER A 55 2.65 3.07 8.54
C SER A 55 2.47 2.56 7.11
N HIS A 56 3.39 1.71 6.68
CA HIS A 56 3.28 0.92 5.44
C HIS A 56 2.72 -0.48 5.68
N ASP A 57 2.53 -0.88 6.92
CA ASP A 57 1.94 -2.16 7.30
C ASP A 57 0.40 -2.10 7.18
N ARG A 58 -0.11 -2.65 6.08
CA ARG A 58 -1.55 -2.68 5.80
C ARG A 58 -2.34 -3.50 6.80
N TYR A 59 -1.76 -4.59 7.31
CA TYR A 59 -2.43 -5.44 8.30
C TYR A 59 -2.61 -4.68 9.61
N PHE A 60 -1.57 -4.02 10.06
CA PHE A 60 -1.60 -3.15 11.24
C PHE A 60 -2.63 -2.01 11.08
N LEU A 61 -2.60 -1.29 9.95
CA LEU A 61 -3.56 -0.21 9.69
C LEU A 61 -5.01 -0.71 9.65
N ASN A 62 -5.26 -1.88 9.06
CA ASN A 62 -6.59 -2.48 9.03
C ASN A 62 -7.14 -2.81 10.41
N LYS A 63 -6.26 -3.21 11.31
CA LYS A 63 -6.64 -3.69 12.64
C LYS A 63 -6.87 -2.54 13.62
N VAL A 64 -6.06 -1.48 13.53
CA VAL A 64 -6.02 -0.39 14.51
C VAL A 64 -6.81 0.84 14.06
N CYS A 65 -6.78 1.19 12.76
CA CYS A 65 -7.30 2.47 12.29
C CYS A 65 -8.81 2.42 12.02
N THR A 66 -9.52 3.44 12.50
CA THR A 66 -10.95 3.68 12.24
C THR A 66 -11.19 4.70 11.13
N GLN A 67 -10.16 5.44 10.75
CA GLN A 67 -10.16 6.42 9.66
C GLN A 67 -8.83 6.39 8.92
N ILE A 68 -8.85 6.64 7.63
CA ILE A 68 -7.64 6.76 6.80
C ILE A 68 -7.56 8.19 6.25
N ALA A 69 -6.42 8.84 6.50
CA ALA A 69 -6.06 10.11 5.90
C ALA A 69 -5.18 9.85 4.66
N ASP A 70 -5.77 10.00 3.49
CA ASP A 70 -5.06 9.86 2.21
C ASP A 70 -4.41 11.20 1.82
N ILE A 71 -3.09 11.19 1.69
CA ILE A 71 -2.30 12.36 1.30
C ILE A 71 -1.78 12.11 -0.12
N ASP A 72 -2.40 12.80 -1.09
CA ASP A 72 -1.98 12.74 -2.49
C ASP A 72 -2.14 14.12 -3.16
N TYR A 73 -1.25 14.47 -4.08
CA TYR A 73 -1.27 15.75 -4.81
C TYR A 73 -1.41 17.00 -3.91
N ALA A 74 -0.69 17.03 -2.79
CA ALA A 74 -0.75 18.11 -1.78
C ALA A 74 -2.15 18.35 -1.19
N LYS A 75 -3.02 17.34 -1.20
CA LYS A 75 -4.33 17.36 -0.57
C LYS A 75 -4.43 16.24 0.45
N ILE A 76 -5.20 16.48 1.50
CA ILE A 76 -5.53 15.46 2.49
C ILE A 76 -7.02 15.16 2.37
N GLN A 77 -7.36 13.89 2.20
CA GLN A 77 -8.73 13.42 2.15
C GLN A 77 -8.94 12.35 3.23
N LEU A 78 -9.95 12.57 4.07
CA LEU A 78 -10.30 11.63 5.14
C LEU A 78 -11.37 10.65 4.65
N TYR A 79 -11.16 9.38 4.98
CA TYR A 79 -12.10 8.29 4.72
C TYR A 79 -12.44 7.62 6.05
N ALA A 80 -13.72 7.49 6.35
CA ALA A 80 -14.17 6.69 7.48
C ALA A 80 -14.03 5.20 7.14
N GLY A 81 -13.45 4.42 8.05
CA GLY A 81 -13.18 3.00 7.86
C GLY A 81 -11.69 2.67 7.92
N ASN A 82 -11.37 1.40 7.76
CA ASN A 82 -10.01 0.88 7.77
C ASN A 82 -9.32 0.99 6.39
N TYR A 83 -8.10 0.47 6.30
CA TYR A 83 -7.30 0.54 5.07
C TYR A 83 -7.97 -0.18 3.88
N ASP A 84 -8.56 -1.36 4.09
CA ASP A 84 -9.22 -2.12 3.00
C ASP A 84 -10.43 -1.37 2.47
N PHE A 85 -11.26 -0.82 3.36
CA PHE A 85 -12.40 0.01 2.97
C PHE A 85 -11.97 1.24 2.15
N TRP A 86 -10.91 1.93 2.57
CA TRP A 86 -10.33 3.03 1.81
C TRP A 86 -9.85 2.58 0.43
N TYR A 87 -9.12 1.46 0.37
CA TYR A 87 -8.58 0.96 -0.89
C TYR A 87 -9.68 0.59 -1.88
N GLU A 88 -10.68 -0.17 -1.46
CA GLU A 88 -11.83 -0.55 -2.29
C GLU A 88 -12.63 0.67 -2.75
N SER A 89 -12.93 1.59 -1.83
CA SER A 89 -13.65 2.83 -2.13
C SER A 89 -12.90 3.69 -3.14
N SER A 90 -11.59 3.85 -2.99
CA SER A 90 -10.75 4.61 -3.90
C SER A 90 -10.73 4.01 -5.32
N GLN A 91 -10.63 2.67 -5.43
CA GLN A 91 -10.70 1.96 -6.71
C GLN A 91 -12.07 2.11 -7.38
N LEU A 92 -13.15 2.03 -6.60
CA LEU A 92 -14.50 2.22 -7.11
C LEU A 92 -14.71 3.63 -7.66
N ILE A 93 -14.28 4.66 -6.94
CA ILE A 93 -14.36 6.06 -7.38
C ILE A 93 -13.62 6.25 -8.70
N ILE A 94 -12.38 5.76 -8.81
CA ILE A 94 -11.60 5.84 -10.05
C ILE A 94 -12.31 5.13 -11.20
N LYS A 95 -12.87 3.96 -10.96
CA LYS A 95 -13.64 3.22 -11.97
C LYS A 95 -14.87 4.00 -12.44
N GLN A 96 -15.65 4.55 -11.51
CA GLN A 96 -16.83 5.37 -11.83
C GLN A 96 -16.45 6.62 -12.63
N MET A 97 -15.36 7.31 -12.27
CA MET A 97 -14.88 8.48 -13.03
C MET A 97 -14.45 8.09 -14.46
N LYS A 98 -13.77 6.96 -14.65
CA LYS A 98 -13.40 6.44 -15.97
C LYS A 98 -14.63 6.14 -16.83
N GLU A 99 -15.63 5.47 -16.25
CA GLU A 99 -16.89 5.17 -16.94
C GLU A 99 -17.67 6.42 -17.29
N ALA A 100 -17.72 7.41 -16.38
CA ALA A 100 -18.36 8.71 -16.63
C ALA A 100 -17.64 9.47 -17.76
N ASN A 101 -16.30 9.51 -17.74
CA ASN A 101 -15.52 10.14 -18.80
C ASN A 101 -15.73 9.46 -20.15
N LYS A 102 -15.75 8.13 -20.20
CA LYS A 102 -16.03 7.39 -21.44
C LYS A 102 -17.38 7.78 -22.04
N LYS A 103 -18.44 7.88 -21.23
CA LYS A 103 -19.76 8.34 -21.69
C LYS A 103 -19.73 9.79 -22.19
N LYS A 104 -18.97 10.67 -21.52
CA LYS A 104 -18.76 12.06 -21.96
C LYS A 104 -18.01 12.11 -23.29
N GLU A 105 -16.98 11.32 -23.49
CA GLU A 105 -16.20 11.21 -24.74
C GLU A 105 -17.07 10.71 -25.90
N GLU A 106 -17.88 9.68 -25.69
CA GLU A 106 -18.84 9.20 -26.69
C GLU A 106 -19.82 10.31 -27.08
N LYS A 107 -20.31 11.06 -26.10
CA LYS A 107 -21.21 12.21 -26.34
C LYS A 107 -20.53 13.37 -27.09
N ILE A 108 -19.28 13.68 -26.74
CA ILE A 108 -18.46 14.65 -27.45
C ILE A 108 -18.34 14.25 -28.93
N LYS A 109 -18.02 12.98 -29.20
CA LYS A 109 -17.89 12.46 -30.56
C LYS A 109 -19.20 12.56 -31.36
N GLU A 110 -20.32 12.15 -30.77
CA GLU A 110 -21.64 12.30 -31.39
C GLU A 110 -21.95 13.77 -31.75
N LEU A 111 -21.69 14.70 -30.85
CA LEU A 111 -21.92 16.13 -31.09
C LEU A 111 -20.99 16.68 -32.17
N GLN A 112 -19.73 16.31 -32.16
CA GLN A 112 -18.74 16.69 -33.19
C GLN A 112 -19.14 16.17 -34.57
N ASP A 113 -19.51 14.92 -34.69
CA ASP A 113 -19.95 14.28 -35.94
C ASP A 113 -21.20 14.98 -36.48
N PHE A 114 -22.15 15.32 -35.61
CA PHE A 114 -23.37 16.08 -36.02
C PHE A 114 -23.03 17.49 -36.51
N ILE A 115 -22.18 18.19 -35.77
CA ILE A 115 -21.76 19.56 -36.12
C ILE A 115 -21.05 19.55 -37.49
N GLN A 116 -20.14 18.61 -37.69
CA GLN A 116 -19.40 18.48 -38.95
C GLN A 116 -20.32 18.22 -40.15
N ARG A 117 -21.31 17.31 -39.99
CA ARG A 117 -22.24 16.97 -41.09
C ARG A 117 -23.23 18.09 -41.44
N PHE A 118 -23.65 18.91 -40.46
CA PHE A 118 -24.76 19.81 -40.63
C PHE A 118 -24.43 21.30 -40.48
N SER A 119 -23.16 21.66 -40.21
CA SER A 119 -22.73 23.06 -40.05
C SER A 119 -22.98 23.91 -41.30
N ALA A 120 -22.85 23.34 -42.49
CA ALA A 120 -23.07 24.03 -43.79
C ALA A 120 -24.53 24.00 -44.26
N ASN A 121 -25.45 23.35 -43.55
CA ASN A 121 -26.84 23.20 -43.95
C ASN A 121 -27.71 24.30 -43.31
N ALA A 122 -28.22 25.22 -44.10
CA ALA A 122 -29.00 26.37 -43.65
C ALA A 122 -30.23 25.95 -42.81
N SER A 123 -30.93 24.87 -43.13
CA SER A 123 -32.11 24.42 -42.40
C SER A 123 -31.77 23.82 -41.01
N LYS A 124 -30.54 23.32 -40.80
CA LYS A 124 -30.07 22.72 -39.57
C LYS A 124 -29.06 23.55 -38.80
N SER A 125 -28.73 24.75 -39.30
CA SER A 125 -27.73 25.65 -38.69
C SER A 125 -28.04 26.00 -37.22
N LYS A 126 -29.31 26.26 -36.88
CA LYS A 126 -29.72 26.51 -35.48
C LYS A 126 -29.48 25.32 -34.58
N GLN A 127 -29.71 24.11 -35.08
CA GLN A 127 -29.47 22.88 -34.33
C GLN A 127 -27.97 22.63 -34.14
N ALA A 128 -27.14 22.87 -35.17
CA ALA A 128 -25.69 22.76 -35.10
C ALA A 128 -25.11 23.74 -34.06
N THR A 129 -25.60 25.00 -34.06
CA THR A 129 -25.20 26.01 -33.05
C THR A 129 -25.60 25.60 -31.62
N SER A 130 -26.81 25.07 -31.42
CA SER A 130 -27.23 24.56 -30.11
C SER A 130 -26.35 23.42 -29.63
N ARG A 131 -25.98 22.47 -30.52
CA ARG A 131 -25.09 21.35 -30.19
C ARG A 131 -23.65 21.78 -29.94
N LYS A 132 -23.17 22.84 -30.64
CA LYS A 132 -21.87 23.44 -30.36
C LYS A 132 -21.82 24.01 -28.93
N ARG A 133 -22.87 24.73 -28.51
CA ARG A 133 -22.96 25.22 -27.12
C ARG A 133 -23.06 24.08 -26.09
N ALA A 134 -23.70 22.97 -26.44
CA ALA A 134 -23.74 21.78 -25.57
C ALA A 134 -22.38 21.12 -25.46
N LEU A 135 -21.61 21.05 -26.56
CA LEU A 135 -20.25 20.53 -26.57
C LEU A 135 -19.29 21.35 -25.67
N GLU A 136 -19.40 22.69 -25.74
CA GLU A 136 -18.59 23.61 -24.93
C GLU A 136 -18.84 23.50 -23.42
N LYS A 137 -19.96 22.89 -23.02
CA LYS A 137 -20.31 22.67 -21.60
C LYS A 137 -19.86 21.30 -21.05
N ILE A 138 -19.37 20.41 -21.90
CA ILE A 138 -18.94 19.09 -21.46
C ILE A 138 -17.48 19.19 -21.03
N GLU A 139 -17.27 19.04 -19.72
CA GLU A 139 -15.95 18.95 -19.12
C GLU A 139 -15.68 17.49 -18.74
N LEU A 140 -14.50 16.99 -19.10
CA LEU A 140 -14.02 15.69 -18.66
C LEU A 140 -13.45 15.83 -17.25
N ASP A 141 -13.75 14.87 -16.39
CA ASP A 141 -13.15 14.82 -15.07
C ASP A 141 -11.66 14.50 -15.20
N GLU A 142 -10.80 15.29 -14.57
CA GLU A 142 -9.37 15.05 -14.56
C GLU A 142 -9.06 13.84 -13.68
N ILE A 143 -8.85 12.68 -14.30
CA ILE A 143 -8.39 11.49 -13.58
C ILE A 143 -6.86 11.55 -13.52
N LYS A 144 -6.35 12.10 -12.42
CA LYS A 144 -4.90 12.10 -12.19
C LYS A 144 -4.44 10.65 -11.93
N PRO A 145 -3.41 10.18 -12.67
CA PRO A 145 -2.83 8.89 -12.36
C PRO A 145 -2.25 8.96 -10.96
N SER A 146 -2.57 7.98 -10.11
CA SER A 146 -2.02 7.95 -8.74
C SER A 146 -0.51 8.18 -8.76
N SER A 147 -0.01 9.04 -7.86
CA SER A 147 1.43 9.22 -7.65
C SER A 147 2.10 7.94 -7.16
N ARG A 148 1.32 7.00 -6.65
CA ARG A 148 1.75 5.70 -6.11
C ARG A 148 1.77 4.62 -7.19
N LYS A 149 2.55 4.83 -8.25
CA LYS A 149 2.77 3.79 -9.26
C LYS A 149 3.71 2.74 -8.70
N TYR A 150 3.30 1.47 -8.78
CA TYR A 150 4.22 0.37 -8.54
C TYR A 150 5.29 0.37 -9.63
N PRO A 151 6.58 0.32 -9.30
CA PRO A 151 7.60 0.07 -10.29
C PRO A 151 7.35 -1.31 -10.89
N TYR A 152 7.32 -1.39 -12.22
CA TYR A 152 7.32 -2.69 -12.90
C TYR A 152 8.72 -3.26 -12.79
N ILE A 153 8.86 -4.35 -12.05
CA ILE A 153 10.10 -5.09 -11.91
C ILE A 153 9.87 -6.47 -12.51
N ASP A 154 10.61 -6.80 -13.58
CA ASP A 154 10.57 -8.09 -14.25
C ASP A 154 11.89 -8.82 -13.99
N PHE A 155 11.86 -9.82 -13.12
CA PHE A 155 13.00 -10.70 -12.89
C PHE A 155 12.96 -11.86 -13.86
N ARG A 156 13.82 -11.82 -14.87
CA ARG A 156 13.99 -12.94 -15.82
C ARG A 156 15.25 -13.70 -15.47
N PRO A 157 15.15 -15.01 -15.19
CA PRO A 157 16.33 -15.81 -14.96
C PRO A 157 17.16 -15.87 -16.26
N ALA A 158 18.47 -15.76 -16.12
CA ALA A 158 19.40 -15.89 -17.26
C ALA A 158 19.43 -17.33 -17.82
N ARG A 159 18.97 -18.31 -17.05
CA ARG A 159 18.83 -19.72 -17.42
C ARG A 159 17.64 -20.33 -16.70
N GLU A 160 17.08 -21.41 -17.21
CA GLU A 160 16.07 -22.19 -16.51
C GLU A 160 16.68 -22.79 -15.23
N ILE A 161 15.94 -22.72 -14.15
CA ILE A 161 16.31 -23.23 -12.84
C ILE A 161 15.75 -24.65 -12.73
N GLY A 162 16.54 -25.60 -12.21
CA GLY A 162 16.09 -26.97 -11.96
C GLY A 162 15.07 -27.06 -10.82
N ASN A 163 14.57 -28.27 -10.58
CA ASN A 163 13.56 -28.51 -9.54
C ASN A 163 14.09 -28.19 -8.14
N GLU A 164 15.32 -28.56 -7.83
CA GLU A 164 16.01 -28.17 -6.59
C GLU A 164 16.83 -26.92 -6.85
N VAL A 165 16.47 -25.83 -6.17
CA VAL A 165 17.10 -24.52 -6.34
C VAL A 165 18.26 -24.34 -5.36
N LEU A 166 18.03 -24.75 -4.11
CA LEU A 166 19.00 -24.62 -3.02
C LEU A 166 18.84 -25.77 -2.03
N THR A 167 19.95 -26.44 -1.73
CA THR A 167 20.04 -27.42 -0.64
C THR A 167 20.96 -26.88 0.42
N VAL A 168 20.45 -26.79 1.65
CA VAL A 168 21.19 -26.37 2.83
C VAL A 168 21.31 -27.55 3.77
N GLU A 169 22.54 -27.89 4.18
CA GLU A 169 22.80 -29.02 5.03
C GLU A 169 23.71 -28.65 6.22
N GLY A 170 23.20 -28.86 7.43
CA GLY A 170 24.01 -28.82 8.67
C GLY A 170 24.64 -27.45 8.98
N ILE A 171 24.04 -26.34 8.52
CA ILE A 171 24.63 -25.03 8.78
C ILE A 171 24.57 -24.68 10.26
N SER A 172 25.75 -24.38 10.83
CA SER A 172 25.90 -23.90 12.20
C SER A 172 26.76 -22.66 12.24
N LYS A 173 26.36 -21.68 13.05
CA LYS A 173 27.11 -20.42 13.21
C LYS A 173 27.11 -19.96 14.67
N THR A 174 28.27 -19.54 15.13
CA THR A 174 28.47 -18.91 16.44
C THR A 174 28.96 -17.50 16.24
N ILE A 175 28.35 -16.53 16.92
CA ILE A 175 28.72 -15.11 16.89
C ILE A 175 28.95 -14.70 18.36
N ASP A 176 30.11 -14.12 18.64
CA ASP A 176 30.50 -13.63 19.97
C ASP A 176 30.29 -14.67 21.10
N GLY A 177 30.60 -15.93 20.79
CA GLY A 177 30.46 -17.06 21.75
C GLY A 177 29.04 -17.59 21.89
N VAL A 178 28.02 -16.99 21.25
CA VAL A 178 26.65 -17.48 21.25
C VAL A 178 26.36 -18.23 19.97
N LYS A 179 25.87 -19.49 20.10
CA LYS A 179 25.45 -20.32 18.98
C LYS A 179 24.13 -19.73 18.43
N VAL A 180 24.19 -19.14 17.24
CA VAL A 180 23.05 -18.46 16.59
C VAL A 180 22.28 -19.40 15.67
N LEU A 181 23.02 -20.28 14.95
CA LEU A 181 22.45 -21.34 14.12
C LEU A 181 23.07 -22.69 14.57
N ASP A 182 22.26 -23.74 14.62
CA ASP A 182 22.69 -25.08 15.02
C ASP A 182 22.09 -26.15 14.11
N ASN A 183 22.91 -26.71 13.25
CA ASN A 183 22.59 -27.85 12.39
C ASN A 183 21.33 -27.62 11.54
N VAL A 184 21.21 -26.44 10.94
CA VAL A 184 20.05 -26.05 10.14
C VAL A 184 20.15 -26.69 8.76
N SER A 185 19.08 -27.40 8.35
CA SER A 185 18.98 -28.05 7.05
C SER A 185 17.61 -27.85 6.46
N PHE A 186 17.55 -27.50 5.16
CA PHE A 186 16.30 -27.38 4.41
C PHE A 186 16.58 -27.41 2.91
N ILE A 187 15.55 -27.64 2.11
CA ILE A 187 15.61 -27.65 0.65
C ILE A 187 14.62 -26.60 0.14
N VAL A 188 15.03 -25.87 -0.89
CA VAL A 188 14.19 -24.94 -1.62
C VAL A 188 14.00 -25.47 -3.03
N ASN A 189 12.77 -25.74 -3.42
CA ASN A 189 12.41 -26.19 -4.75
C ASN A 189 11.99 -25.03 -5.64
N HIS A 190 11.86 -25.33 -6.93
CA HIS A 190 11.26 -24.41 -7.90
C HIS A 190 9.83 -24.05 -7.45
N ASP A 191 9.47 -22.79 -7.56
CA ASP A 191 8.17 -22.22 -7.16
C ASP A 191 7.90 -22.12 -5.64
N ASP A 192 8.81 -22.56 -4.77
CA ASP A 192 8.66 -22.39 -3.33
C ASP A 192 8.66 -20.90 -2.94
N LYS A 193 7.78 -20.55 -2.00
CA LYS A 193 7.73 -19.25 -1.35
C LYS A 193 7.87 -19.46 0.14
N ILE A 194 9.07 -19.20 0.67
CA ILE A 194 9.43 -19.52 2.04
C ILE A 194 9.52 -18.23 2.86
N ALA A 195 8.82 -18.19 4.00
CA ALA A 195 8.98 -17.16 5.00
C ALA A 195 9.74 -17.71 6.20
N PHE A 196 10.84 -17.06 6.59
CA PHE A 196 11.55 -17.35 7.82
C PHE A 196 10.96 -16.50 8.94
N VAL A 197 10.38 -17.14 9.94
CA VAL A 197 9.74 -16.50 11.09
C VAL A 197 10.40 -16.96 12.38
N GLY A 198 10.50 -16.08 13.36
CA GLY A 198 11.08 -16.41 14.67
C GLY A 198 11.39 -15.16 15.48
N SER A 199 11.54 -15.33 16.78
CA SER A 199 11.86 -14.25 17.72
C SER A 199 13.34 -13.82 17.68
N ASN A 200 14.21 -14.63 17.07
CA ASN A 200 15.65 -14.35 16.98
C ASN A 200 16.00 -13.74 15.60
N GLU A 201 15.89 -12.43 15.50
CA GLU A 201 16.23 -11.65 14.29
C GLU A 201 17.68 -11.86 13.84
N LEU A 202 18.62 -12.02 14.81
CA LEU A 202 20.02 -12.28 14.50
C LEU A 202 20.20 -13.63 13.79
N ALA A 203 19.43 -14.64 14.17
CA ALA A 203 19.49 -15.96 13.53
C ALA A 203 19.02 -15.89 12.08
N THR A 204 17.91 -15.20 11.82
CA THR A 204 17.36 -15.03 10.48
C THR A 204 18.32 -14.25 9.59
N THR A 205 18.83 -13.10 10.07
CA THR A 205 19.81 -12.28 9.34
C THR A 205 21.10 -13.05 9.07
N THR A 206 21.58 -13.85 10.05
CA THR A 206 22.78 -14.65 9.90
C THR A 206 22.61 -15.73 8.83
N LEU A 207 21.44 -16.37 8.78
CA LEU A 207 21.15 -17.39 7.76
C LEU A 207 21.20 -16.84 6.34
N PHE A 208 20.70 -15.61 6.13
CA PHE A 208 20.76 -14.93 4.82
C PHE A 208 22.15 -14.39 4.46
N ASN A 209 23.04 -14.22 5.43
CA ASN A 209 24.40 -13.72 5.22
C ASN A 209 25.45 -14.83 5.01
N ILE A 210 25.07 -16.09 5.09
CA ILE A 210 25.92 -17.25 4.80
C ILE A 210 25.84 -17.62 3.32
#